data_618cd5714b35d985ecc5ccadc5124f3c
#
_entry.id   618cd5714b35d985ecc5ccadc5124f3c
#
_cell.length_a   1.000
_cell.length_b   1.000
_cell.length_c   1.000
_cell.angle_alpha   90.00
_cell.angle_beta   90.00
_cell.angle_gamma   90.00
#
_symmetry.space_group_name_H-M   'P 1'
#
loop_
_entity.id
_entity.type
_entity.pdbx_description
1 polymer ?
#
loop_
_entity_poly.entity_id
_entity_poly.type
_entity_poly.pdbx_seq_one_letter_code
_entity_poly.pdbx_strand_id
1 'polypeptide(L)'
;MTINEYQKLAVQTRNVELSPKATLQDGIMGLNGEAGECIDILKKHLFQNHNLDCEHIARELADATWYLALTAYAIGYDLETIL
;
A
#
# COMPACT_ATOMS: atom_id res chain seq x y z
N MET A 1 -13.30 -9.46 9.70
CA MET A 1 -12.82 -8.06 9.68
C MET A 1 -13.46 -7.33 8.51
N THR A 2 -14.02 -6.15 8.74
CA THR A 2 -14.53 -5.30 7.67
C THR A 2 -13.39 -4.48 7.06
N ILE A 3 -13.66 -3.87 5.90
CA ILE A 3 -12.69 -2.98 5.24
C ILE A 3 -12.35 -1.79 6.14
N ASN A 4 -13.36 -1.17 6.77
CA ASN A 4 -13.13 -0.05 7.67
C ASN A 4 -12.41 -0.45 8.96
N GLU A 5 -12.64 -1.65 9.47
CA GLU A 5 -11.87 -2.17 10.60
C GLU A 5 -10.39 -2.34 10.22
N TYR A 6 -10.10 -2.83 9.02
CA TYR A 6 -8.74 -2.92 8.52
C TYR A 6 -8.09 -1.53 8.46
N GLN A 7 -8.78 -0.55 7.89
CA GLN A 7 -8.26 0.81 7.80
C GLN A 7 -7.93 1.38 9.18
N LYS A 8 -8.81 1.18 10.14
CA LYS A 8 -8.60 1.65 11.52
C LYS A 8 -7.33 1.04 12.11
N LEU A 9 -7.13 -0.26 11.95
CA LEU A 9 -5.95 -0.94 12.45
C LEU A 9 -4.67 -0.46 11.73
N ALA A 10 -4.73 -0.30 10.42
CA ALA A 10 -3.60 0.18 9.63
C ALA A 10 -3.18 1.59 10.07
N VAL A 11 -4.13 2.49 10.23
CA VAL A 11 -3.88 3.88 10.63
C VAL A 11 -3.23 3.96 12.02
N GLN A 12 -3.55 3.03 12.92
CA GLN A 12 -2.92 2.97 14.24
C GLN A 12 -1.41 2.75 14.19
N THR A 13 -0.91 2.17 13.08
CA THR A 13 0.52 1.89 12.92
C THR A 13 1.27 3.00 12.19
N ARG A 14 0.59 4.09 11.83
CA ARG A 14 1.22 5.20 11.11
C ARG A 14 2.20 5.98 11.99
N ASN A 15 3.08 6.73 11.35
CA ASN A 15 3.93 7.68 12.06
C ASN A 15 3.10 8.91 12.46
N VAL A 16 2.74 8.98 13.74
CA VAL A 16 1.88 10.05 14.27
C VAL A 16 2.57 11.42 14.33
N GLU A 17 3.89 11.46 14.14
CA GLU A 17 4.65 12.71 14.14
C GLU A 17 4.52 13.46 12.81
N LEU A 18 4.10 12.78 11.75
CA LEU A 18 3.92 13.42 10.46
C LEU A 18 2.68 14.32 10.47
N SER A 19 2.79 15.50 9.84
CA SER A 19 1.64 16.38 9.60
C SER A 19 0.65 15.66 8.67
N PRO A 20 -0.62 16.13 8.60
CA PRO A 20 -1.58 15.57 7.64
C PRO A 20 -1.08 15.60 6.19
N LYS A 21 -0.42 16.68 5.79
CA LYS A 21 0.16 16.79 4.45
C LYS A 21 1.29 15.81 4.21
N ALA A 22 2.19 15.65 5.18
CA ALA A 22 3.28 14.69 5.08
C ALA A 22 2.77 13.25 5.09
N THR A 23 1.71 12.96 5.83
CA THR A 23 1.05 11.65 5.81
C THR A 23 0.48 11.34 4.42
N LEU A 24 -0.13 12.33 3.77
CA LEU A 24 -0.63 12.18 2.40
C LEU A 24 0.50 11.92 1.41
N GLN A 25 1.60 12.66 1.52
CA GLN A 25 2.77 12.46 0.67
C GLN A 25 3.35 11.06 0.86
N ASP A 26 3.52 10.63 2.09
CA ASP A 26 4.01 9.28 2.40
C ASP A 26 3.09 8.20 1.83
N GLY A 27 1.78 8.37 2.00
CA GLY A 27 0.79 7.44 1.49
C GLY A 27 0.84 7.26 -0.03
N ILE A 28 0.82 8.36 -0.76
CA ILE A 28 0.83 8.32 -2.23
C ILE A 28 2.16 7.79 -2.76
N MET A 29 3.27 8.28 -2.22
CA MET A 29 4.59 7.84 -2.66
C MET A 29 4.83 6.37 -2.33
N GLY A 30 4.42 5.93 -1.15
CA GLY A 30 4.52 4.54 -0.75
C GLY A 30 3.66 3.62 -1.61
N LEU A 31 2.41 4.01 -1.88
CA LEU A 31 1.51 3.24 -2.74
C LEU A 31 2.13 3.02 -4.14
N ASN A 32 2.64 4.08 -4.74
CA ASN A 32 3.28 4.01 -6.04
C ASN A 32 4.55 3.15 -5.99
N GLY A 33 5.34 3.28 -4.93
CA GLY A 33 6.57 2.52 -4.76
C GLY A 33 6.31 1.01 -4.68
N GLU A 34 5.34 0.61 -3.87
CA GLU A 34 5.00 -0.81 -3.71
C GLU A 34 4.44 -1.40 -5.01
N ALA A 35 3.58 -0.67 -5.70
CA ALA A 35 3.06 -1.10 -6.99
C ALA A 35 4.19 -1.24 -8.02
N GLY A 36 5.15 -0.31 -8.00
CA GLY A 36 6.31 -0.35 -8.89
C GLY A 36 7.22 -1.54 -8.65
N GLU A 37 7.36 -1.98 -7.40
CA GLU A 37 8.15 -3.16 -7.08
C GLU A 37 7.58 -4.45 -7.71
N CYS A 38 6.26 -4.50 -7.90
CA CYS A 38 5.63 -5.63 -8.60
C CYS A 38 6.08 -5.73 -10.05
N ILE A 39 6.32 -4.59 -10.70
CA ILE A 39 6.84 -4.56 -12.09
C ILE A 39 8.21 -5.25 -12.15
N ASP A 40 9.06 -4.99 -11.18
CA ASP A 40 10.40 -5.56 -11.13
C ASP A 40 10.36 -7.09 -10.99
N ILE A 41 9.47 -7.58 -10.13
CA ILE A 41 9.26 -9.02 -9.95
C ILE A 41 8.80 -9.67 -11.26
N LEU A 42 7.84 -9.03 -11.94
CA LEU A 42 7.32 -9.52 -13.22
C LEU A 42 8.40 -9.52 -14.31
N LYS A 43 9.20 -8.47 -14.38
CA LYS A 43 10.29 -8.36 -15.36
C LYS A 43 11.31 -9.48 -15.20
N LYS A 44 11.68 -9.83 -13.97
CA LYS A 44 12.60 -10.92 -13.70
C LYS A 44 12.06 -12.25 -14.22
N HIS A 45 10.76 -12.47 -14.06
CA HIS A 45 10.10 -13.65 -14.61
C HIS A 45 10.08 -13.64 -16.14
N LEU A 46 9.71 -12.52 -16.75
CA LEU A 46 9.52 -12.42 -18.20
C LEU A 46 10.84 -12.43 -18.98
N PHE A 47 11.88 -11.77 -18.46
CA PHE A 47 13.09 -11.48 -19.23
C PHE A 47 14.37 -12.07 -18.66
N GLN A 48 14.37 -12.57 -17.43
CA GLN A 48 15.56 -13.05 -16.76
C GLN A 48 15.45 -14.52 -16.32
N ASN A 49 14.46 -15.22 -16.85
CA ASN A 49 14.27 -16.65 -16.63
C ASN A 49 14.10 -17.07 -15.16
N HIS A 50 13.61 -16.17 -14.31
CA HIS A 50 13.25 -16.48 -12.93
C HIS A 50 11.84 -17.06 -12.87
N ASN A 51 11.57 -17.92 -11.90
CA ASN A 51 10.20 -18.33 -11.59
C ASN A 51 9.43 -17.09 -11.09
N LEU A 52 8.12 -17.05 -11.35
CA LEU A 52 7.27 -15.98 -10.83
C LEU A 52 7.17 -16.12 -9.32
N ASP A 53 7.66 -15.11 -8.60
CA ASP A 53 7.65 -15.08 -7.13
C ASP A 53 6.32 -14.53 -6.62
N CYS A 54 5.30 -15.40 -6.55
CA CYS A 54 3.95 -15.02 -6.12
C CYS A 54 3.91 -14.59 -4.66
N GLU A 55 4.73 -15.18 -3.80
CA GLU A 55 4.78 -14.78 -2.39
C GLU A 55 5.29 -13.35 -2.25
N HIS A 56 6.30 -12.98 -3.02
CA HIS A 56 6.83 -11.62 -3.00
C HIS A 56 5.78 -10.62 -3.51
N ILE A 57 5.08 -10.96 -4.60
CA ILE A 57 3.98 -10.12 -5.10
C ILE A 57 2.91 -9.95 -4.02
N ALA A 58 2.55 -11.03 -3.34
CA ALA A 58 1.54 -10.96 -2.26
C ALA A 58 1.98 -10.01 -1.13
N ARG A 59 3.26 -10.01 -0.76
CA ARG A 59 3.78 -9.09 0.25
C ARG A 59 3.70 -7.63 -0.23
N GLU A 60 4.04 -7.38 -1.48
CA GLU A 60 3.92 -6.02 -2.05
C GLU A 60 2.48 -5.55 -2.11
N LEU A 61 1.54 -6.45 -2.42
CA LEU A 61 0.12 -6.13 -2.41
C LEU A 61 -0.37 -5.79 -0.99
N ALA A 62 0.12 -6.50 0.02
CA ALA A 62 -0.21 -6.19 1.41
C ALA A 62 0.29 -4.80 1.80
N ASP A 63 1.53 -4.47 1.43
CA ASP A 63 2.11 -3.15 1.71
C ASP A 63 1.38 -2.05 0.94
N ALA A 64 1.03 -2.29 -0.32
CA ALA A 64 0.25 -1.36 -1.12
C ALA A 64 -1.12 -1.09 -0.48
N THR A 65 -1.76 -2.13 0.05
CA THR A 65 -3.06 -2.00 0.74
C THR A 65 -2.94 -1.13 1.98
N TRP A 66 -1.85 -1.27 2.74
CA TRP A 66 -1.60 -0.42 3.90
C TRP A 66 -1.48 1.05 3.50
N TYR A 67 -0.72 1.35 2.44
CA TYR A 67 -0.60 2.71 1.93
C TYR A 67 -1.91 3.25 1.37
N LEU A 68 -2.73 2.38 0.77
CA LEU A 68 -4.06 2.77 0.31
C LEU A 68 -4.93 3.24 1.49
N ALA A 69 -4.92 2.47 2.58
CA ALA A 69 -5.67 2.82 3.78
C ALA A 69 -5.17 4.15 4.40
N LEU A 70 -3.85 4.32 4.46
CA LEU A 70 -3.23 5.54 4.98
C LEU A 70 -3.59 6.76 4.14
N THR A 71 -3.53 6.62 2.82
CA THR A 71 -3.83 7.70 1.89
C THR A 71 -5.30 8.13 2.00
N ALA A 72 -6.22 7.17 2.05
CA ALA A 72 -7.64 7.47 2.26
C ALA A 72 -7.86 8.22 3.57
N TYR A 73 -7.24 7.76 4.65
CA TYR A 73 -7.30 8.44 5.94
C TYR A 73 -6.80 9.89 5.84
N ALA A 74 -5.67 10.09 5.16
CA ALA A 74 -5.05 11.41 5.05
C ALA A 74 -5.94 12.43 4.34
N ILE A 75 -6.80 12.00 3.43
CA ILE A 75 -7.75 12.87 2.73
C ILE A 75 -9.13 12.89 3.36
N GLY A 76 -9.31 12.23 4.50
CA GLY A 76 -10.56 12.26 5.27
C GLY A 76 -11.62 11.30 4.79
N TYR A 77 -11.26 10.23 4.10
CA TYR A 77 -12.20 9.21 3.63
C TYR A 77 -11.99 7.88 4.33
N ASP A 78 -13.08 7.16 4.59
CA ASP A 78 -12.96 5.75 4.93
C ASP A 78 -12.90 4.90 3.65
N LEU A 79 -12.27 3.73 3.75
CA LEU A 79 -12.08 2.86 2.58
C LEU A 79 -13.39 2.33 2.00
N GLU A 80 -14.37 2.02 2.83
CA GLU A 80 -15.64 1.50 2.34
C GLU A 80 -16.35 2.52 1.44
N THR A 81 -16.24 3.80 1.75
CA THR A 81 -16.82 4.85 0.92
C THR A 81 -16.16 4.93 -0.45
N ILE A 82 -14.83 4.72 -0.50
CA ILE A 82 -14.08 4.76 -1.75
C ILE A 82 -14.33 3.53 -2.60
N LEU A 83 -14.44 2.37 -1.96
CA LEU A 83 -14.60 1.09 -2.64
C LEU A 83 -16.06 0.78 -2.93
#